data_feb50438f782815824cc7989fae71d2d
#
_entry.id   feb50438f782815824cc7989fae71d2d
#
_cell.length_a   1.000
_cell.length_b   1.000
_cell.length_c   1.000
_cell.angle_alpha   90.00
_cell.angle_beta   90.00
_cell.angle_gamma   90.00
#
_symmetry.space_group_name_H-M   'P 1'
#
loop_
_entity.id
_entity.type
_entity.pdbx_description
1 polymer ?
#
loop_
_entity_poly.entity_id
_entity_poly.type
_entity_poly.pdbx_seq_one_letter_code
_entity_poly.pdbx_strand_id
1 'polypeptide(L)'
;KFRIFPGLFIPSSHFSHKIPLLEVQIMFGFVVASLEELSEEQKNRYQSVYCGICRSIREADGQLCRLGLSYDMAFLALLLMSLYEPDEENGHGRCIAHPAKARPWTDNEYIRYAARMNVALAADKARDDWQDDGKYAAKLLAKAFGRHENEITAEYPRPCAAISACIRELSALEKAGCPNPDEPANCFGKLMAELLVVREDRWAEDLRQMGFFLGRFIYLADAAIDYRRDVKHGKYNPFAAQGGGEDFERWEQYLVLAMAGCTAAYERLPLVEDK
;
A
#
# COMPACT_ATOMS: atom_id res chain seq x y z
N LYS A 1 -0.44 -18.92 -2.66
CA LYS A 1 0.78 -18.11 -2.51
C LYS A 1 1.12 -17.56 -3.88
N PHE A 2 0.85 -16.28 -4.12
CA PHE A 2 1.25 -15.62 -5.36
C PHE A 2 2.56 -14.86 -5.10
N ARG A 3 3.59 -15.09 -5.92
CA ARG A 3 4.81 -14.30 -5.89
C ARG A 3 4.61 -13.10 -6.80
N ILE A 4 4.78 -11.90 -6.28
CA ILE A 4 4.73 -10.67 -7.07
C ILE A 4 6.06 -10.49 -7.81
N PHE A 5 7.17 -10.73 -7.10
CA PHE A 5 8.55 -10.72 -7.63
C PHE A 5 9.38 -11.73 -6.81
N PRO A 6 10.60 -12.13 -7.26
CA PRO A 6 11.50 -12.88 -6.40
C PRO A 6 11.66 -12.18 -5.05
N GLY A 7 11.19 -12.81 -3.96
CA GLY A 7 11.24 -12.25 -2.61
C GLY A 7 10.02 -11.43 -2.15
N LEU A 8 9.04 -11.08 -3.01
CA LEU A 8 7.78 -10.44 -2.60
C LEU A 8 6.62 -11.41 -2.63
N PHE A 9 5.81 -11.40 -1.56
CA PHE A 9 4.78 -12.40 -1.31
C PHE A 9 3.47 -11.78 -0.80
N ILE A 10 2.32 -12.30 -1.27
CA ILE A 10 1.02 -12.03 -0.64
C ILE A 10 0.69 -13.19 0.30
N PRO A 11 0.60 -12.98 1.60
CA PRO A 11 0.29 -14.04 2.55
C PRO A 11 -1.17 -14.49 2.40
N SER A 12 -1.36 -15.74 1.99
CA SER A 12 -2.65 -16.41 2.11
C SER A 12 -2.81 -16.90 3.55
N SER A 13 -3.46 -16.16 4.42
CA SER A 13 -3.76 -16.53 5.81
C SER A 13 -2.54 -16.55 6.75
N HIS A 14 -2.35 -15.54 7.52
CA HIS A 14 -1.87 -15.46 8.92
C HIS A 14 -1.30 -14.07 9.20
N PHE A 15 -2.12 -13.05 9.19
CA PHE A 15 -1.84 -11.84 9.96
C PHE A 15 -2.41 -12.03 11.37
N SER A 16 -1.72 -12.80 12.20
CA SER A 16 -1.93 -12.83 13.63
C SER A 16 -0.69 -12.28 14.33
N HIS A 17 -0.38 -11.02 14.11
CA HIS A 17 0.26 -10.22 15.14
C HIS A 17 -0.74 -9.14 15.56
N LYS A 18 -1.58 -9.57 16.48
CA LYS A 18 -2.54 -8.74 17.21
C LYS A 18 -1.77 -7.62 17.90
N ILE A 19 -1.84 -6.43 17.33
CA ILE A 19 -1.95 -5.22 18.12
C ILE A 19 -3.47 -5.10 18.32
N PRO A 20 -4.01 -5.33 19.51
CA PRO A 20 -5.46 -5.53 19.73
C PRO A 20 -6.26 -4.23 19.74
N LEU A 21 -5.83 -3.17 19.06
CA LEU A 21 -6.45 -1.85 19.13
C LEU A 21 -7.07 -1.34 17.82
N LEU A 22 -6.77 -1.92 16.66
CA LEU A 22 -7.46 -1.56 15.43
C LEU A 22 -7.43 -2.76 14.46
N GLU A 23 -8.56 -3.44 14.27
CA GLU A 23 -8.84 -4.17 13.03
C GLU A 23 -9.17 -3.15 11.95
N VAL A 24 -8.15 -2.48 11.47
CA VAL A 24 -8.25 -1.57 10.34
C VAL A 24 -8.13 -2.44 9.10
N GLN A 25 -9.24 -2.69 8.40
CA GLN A 25 -9.23 -3.30 7.06
C GLN A 25 -8.49 -2.36 6.12
N ILE A 26 -7.22 -2.65 5.88
CA ILE A 26 -6.35 -1.83 5.05
C ILE A 26 -6.36 -2.48 3.66
N MET A 27 -6.81 -1.78 2.61
CA MET A 27 -6.52 -2.12 1.20
C MET A 27 -5.01 -2.09 0.91
N PHE A 28 -4.21 -1.64 1.87
CA PHE A 28 -2.76 -1.62 1.89
C PHE A 28 -2.27 -2.64 2.94
N GLY A 29 -1.12 -3.24 2.72
CA GLY A 29 -0.56 -4.31 3.56
C GLY A 29 -0.42 -5.63 2.81
N PHE A 30 -0.69 -5.63 1.50
CA PHE A 30 -0.60 -6.81 0.65
C PHE A 30 0.79 -7.07 0.10
N VAL A 31 1.58 -6.02 -0.12
CA VAL A 31 2.94 -6.15 -0.67
C VAL A 31 3.92 -6.28 0.48
N VAL A 32 4.22 -7.50 0.88
CA VAL A 32 5.11 -7.81 2.00
C VAL A 32 6.27 -8.68 1.51
N ALA A 33 7.48 -8.37 1.97
CA ALA A 33 8.64 -9.21 1.67
C ALA A 33 8.50 -10.59 2.31
N SER A 34 8.79 -11.66 1.55
CA SER A 34 8.89 -13.03 2.06
C SER A 34 10.21 -13.19 2.80
N LEU A 35 10.24 -12.83 4.09
CA LEU A 35 11.46 -12.82 4.89
C LEU A 35 12.18 -14.18 4.94
N GLU A 36 11.46 -15.28 4.75
CA GLU A 36 12.03 -16.62 4.73
C GLU A 36 12.93 -16.88 3.52
N GLU A 37 12.68 -16.17 2.41
CA GLU A 37 13.40 -16.33 1.15
C GLU A 37 14.53 -15.31 0.97
N LEU A 38 14.64 -14.31 1.86
CA LEU A 38 15.65 -13.27 1.80
C LEU A 38 16.92 -13.65 2.55
N SER A 39 18.07 -13.23 2.00
CA SER A 39 19.34 -13.26 2.73
C SER A 39 19.30 -12.33 3.94
N GLU A 40 20.21 -12.50 4.89
CA GLU A 40 20.31 -11.61 6.06
C GLU A 40 20.62 -10.17 5.66
N GLU A 41 21.36 -9.96 4.58
CA GLU A 41 21.64 -8.63 4.02
C GLU A 41 20.36 -7.97 3.48
N GLN A 42 19.59 -8.70 2.68
CA GLN A 42 18.31 -8.22 2.15
C GLN A 42 17.28 -7.94 3.27
N LYS A 43 17.25 -8.80 4.32
CA LYS A 43 16.42 -8.53 5.51
C LYS A 43 16.83 -7.26 6.22
N ASN A 44 18.12 -7.02 6.39
CA ASN A 44 18.63 -5.81 7.02
C ASN A 44 18.33 -4.60 6.14
N ARG A 45 18.45 -4.70 4.83
CA ARG A 45 18.09 -3.66 3.87
C ARG A 45 16.61 -3.29 3.97
N TYR A 46 15.72 -4.27 3.84
CA TYR A 46 14.28 -4.09 4.01
C TYR A 46 13.93 -3.43 5.36
N GLN A 47 14.56 -3.91 6.45
CA GLN A 47 14.35 -3.35 7.77
C GLN A 47 14.84 -1.90 7.89
N SER A 48 15.99 -1.56 7.27
CA SER A 48 16.52 -0.19 7.32
C SER A 48 15.59 0.80 6.61
N VAL A 49 15.02 0.40 5.46
CA VAL A 49 14.04 1.18 4.71
C VAL A 49 12.75 1.35 5.52
N TYR A 50 12.18 0.27 6.07
CA TYR A 50 10.98 0.33 6.90
C TYR A 50 11.17 1.23 8.13
N CYS A 51 12.32 1.09 8.81
CA CYS A 51 12.66 1.94 9.96
C CYS A 51 12.90 3.41 9.55
N GLY A 52 13.44 3.65 8.37
CA GLY A 52 13.60 4.98 7.79
C GLY A 52 12.26 5.67 7.58
N ILE A 53 11.30 5.00 6.93
CA ILE A 53 9.93 5.52 6.74
C ILE A 53 9.27 5.80 8.09
N CYS A 54 9.35 4.87 9.04
CA CYS A 54 8.82 5.03 10.39
C CYS A 54 9.41 6.25 11.12
N ARG A 55 10.71 6.50 10.93
CA ARG A 55 11.42 7.67 11.48
C ARG A 55 10.97 8.95 10.79
N SER A 56 10.89 8.96 9.47
CA SER A 56 10.45 10.11 8.69
C SER A 56 9.02 10.54 9.07
N ILE A 57 8.08 9.59 9.20
CA ILE A 57 6.72 9.88 9.71
C ILE A 57 6.78 10.51 11.11
N ARG A 58 7.62 9.99 12.02
CA ARG A 58 7.72 10.55 13.36
C ARG A 58 8.21 11.99 13.34
N GLU A 59 9.21 12.28 12.52
CA GLU A 59 9.87 13.59 12.47
C GLU A 59 8.99 14.65 11.79
N ALA A 60 8.28 14.28 10.73
CA ALA A 60 7.41 15.18 9.97
C ALA A 60 5.98 15.26 10.55
N ASP A 61 5.38 14.12 10.94
CA ASP A 61 3.94 14.01 11.19
C ASP A 61 3.62 13.59 12.66
N GLY A 62 4.65 13.25 13.44
CA GLY A 62 4.52 12.92 14.84
C GLY A 62 4.29 11.44 15.17
N GLN A 63 4.26 11.12 16.47
CA GLN A 63 4.25 9.74 16.97
C GLN A 63 2.98 8.96 16.58
N LEU A 64 1.82 9.61 16.57
CA LEU A 64 0.55 8.93 16.29
C LEU A 64 0.43 8.48 14.84
N CYS A 65 1.00 9.25 13.89
CA CYS A 65 0.94 8.91 12.48
C CYS A 65 1.73 7.64 12.12
N ARG A 66 2.67 7.21 12.98
CA ARG A 66 3.39 5.93 12.83
C ARG A 66 2.48 4.70 12.97
N LEU A 67 1.33 4.84 13.63
CA LEU A 67 0.38 3.73 13.79
C LEU A 67 -0.28 3.32 12.47
N GLY A 68 -0.24 4.19 11.47
CA GLY A 68 -0.72 3.89 10.11
C GLY A 68 0.35 3.35 9.16
N LEU A 69 1.58 3.08 9.62
CA LEU A 69 2.65 2.61 8.74
C LEU A 69 2.35 1.23 8.16
N SER A 70 2.32 1.15 6.82
CA SER A 70 2.12 -0.09 6.08
C SER A 70 3.42 -0.62 5.45
N TYR A 71 3.46 -1.92 5.18
CA TYR A 71 4.60 -2.57 4.54
C TYR A 71 4.72 -2.21 3.05
N ASP A 72 3.63 -1.86 2.39
CA ASP A 72 3.62 -1.46 0.98
C ASP A 72 4.49 -0.23 0.72
N MET A 73 4.63 0.63 1.73
CA MET A 73 5.48 1.82 1.63
C MET A 73 6.96 1.47 1.59
N ALA A 74 7.36 0.35 2.19
CA ALA A 74 8.73 -0.15 2.04
C ALA A 74 8.99 -0.63 0.60
N PHE A 75 8.01 -1.28 -0.02
CA PHE A 75 8.09 -1.66 -1.44
C PHE A 75 8.18 -0.41 -2.34
N LEU A 76 7.32 0.59 -2.13
CA LEU A 76 7.36 1.84 -2.88
C LEU A 76 8.73 2.51 -2.78
N ALA A 77 9.27 2.64 -1.57
CA ALA A 77 10.58 3.24 -1.36
C ALA A 77 11.69 2.45 -2.05
N LEU A 78 11.74 1.11 -1.86
CA LEU A 78 12.74 0.24 -2.48
C LEU A 78 12.70 0.30 -4.01
N LEU A 79 11.51 0.27 -4.60
CA LEU A 79 11.34 0.41 -6.06
C LEU A 79 11.93 1.72 -6.58
N LEU A 80 11.59 2.84 -5.93
CA LEU A 80 12.08 4.15 -6.36
C LEU A 80 13.58 4.31 -6.10
N MET A 81 14.08 3.81 -4.98
CA MET A 81 15.52 3.81 -4.67
C MET A 81 16.32 2.98 -5.66
N SER A 82 15.82 1.79 -6.06
CA SER A 82 16.47 0.94 -7.07
C SER A 82 16.45 1.56 -8.46
N LEU A 83 15.43 2.37 -8.79
CA LEU A 83 15.32 3.02 -10.10
C LEU A 83 16.16 4.29 -10.22
N TYR A 84 16.23 5.07 -9.13
CA TYR A 84 16.79 6.42 -9.16
C TYR A 84 18.13 6.57 -8.43
N GLU A 85 18.56 5.55 -7.70
CA GLU A 85 19.85 5.47 -7.00
C GLU A 85 20.22 6.76 -6.24
N PRO A 86 19.38 7.20 -5.26
CA PRO A 86 19.65 8.42 -4.52
C PRO A 86 20.84 8.25 -3.57
N ASP A 87 21.47 9.37 -3.20
CA ASP A 87 22.37 9.38 -2.06
C ASP A 87 21.61 9.01 -0.78
N GLU A 88 22.20 8.14 0.04
CA GLU A 88 21.57 7.59 1.25
C GLU A 88 22.29 8.03 2.52
N GLU A 89 21.54 8.53 3.47
CA GLU A 89 22.00 8.67 4.85
C GLU A 89 21.63 7.42 5.65
N ASN A 90 22.61 6.74 6.23
CA ASN A 90 22.41 5.51 6.98
C ASN A 90 22.78 5.68 8.46
N GLY A 91 22.05 5.04 9.35
CA GLY A 91 22.33 5.11 10.78
C GLY A 91 21.66 4.01 11.59
N HIS A 92 21.82 4.09 12.90
CA HIS A 92 21.21 3.18 13.86
C HIS A 92 20.52 3.96 14.96
N GLY A 93 19.35 3.50 15.40
CA GLY A 93 18.60 4.18 16.46
C GLY A 93 17.68 3.23 17.23
N ARG A 94 17.38 3.62 18.47
CA ARG A 94 16.34 2.97 19.28
C ARG A 94 15.01 3.67 19.07
N CYS A 95 13.92 2.93 19.14
CA CYS A 95 12.59 3.51 19.07
C CYS A 95 11.67 2.91 20.15
N ILE A 96 10.50 3.53 20.35
CA ILE A 96 9.52 3.07 21.36
C ILE A 96 9.09 1.62 21.12
N ALA A 97 8.93 1.21 19.85
CA ALA A 97 8.57 -0.17 19.50
C ALA A 97 9.72 -1.16 19.72
N HIS A 98 10.99 -0.70 19.70
CA HIS A 98 12.18 -1.53 19.87
C HIS A 98 13.17 -0.84 20.83
N PRO A 99 12.85 -0.76 22.13
CA PRO A 99 13.69 -0.01 23.09
C PRO A 99 15.00 -0.75 23.43
N ALA A 100 15.00 -2.08 23.34
CA ALA A 100 16.14 -2.92 23.76
C ALA A 100 17.28 -2.95 22.73
N LYS A 101 16.98 -2.86 21.45
CA LYS A 101 17.97 -3.01 20.37
C LYS A 101 17.89 -1.84 19.37
N ALA A 102 19.03 -1.19 19.10
CA ALA A 102 19.11 -0.23 18.00
C ALA A 102 18.85 -0.94 16.66
N ARG A 103 18.06 -0.30 15.81
CA ARG A 103 17.71 -0.78 14.47
C ARG A 103 18.38 0.08 13.42
N PRO A 104 18.82 -0.52 12.30
CA PRO A 104 19.30 0.26 11.17
C PRO A 104 18.16 1.10 10.59
N TRP A 105 18.50 2.25 10.04
CA TRP A 105 17.59 3.09 9.26
C TRP A 105 18.34 3.71 8.08
N THR A 106 17.62 3.95 7.00
CA THR A 106 18.07 4.67 5.81
C THR A 106 17.17 5.87 5.60
N ASP A 107 17.72 7.01 5.18
CA ASP A 107 16.96 8.20 4.80
C ASP A 107 17.40 8.73 3.44
N ASN A 108 16.45 9.15 2.63
CA ASN A 108 16.60 9.84 1.35
C ASN A 108 15.25 10.43 0.91
N GLU A 109 15.20 11.07 -0.26
CA GLU A 109 13.98 11.68 -0.78
C GLU A 109 12.82 10.68 -0.99
N TYR A 110 13.09 9.43 -1.39
CA TYR A 110 12.06 8.41 -1.63
C TYR A 110 11.53 7.80 -0.34
N ILE A 111 12.34 7.70 0.69
CA ILE A 111 11.91 7.35 2.06
C ILE A 111 10.92 8.41 2.57
N ARG A 112 11.25 9.70 2.40
CA ARG A 112 10.39 10.80 2.80
C ARG A 112 9.12 10.85 1.98
N TYR A 113 9.19 10.62 0.66
CA TYR A 113 8.02 10.50 -0.20
C TYR A 113 7.08 9.37 0.26
N ALA A 114 7.62 8.16 0.46
CA ALA A 114 6.83 7.01 0.93
C ALA A 114 6.18 7.28 2.31
N ALA A 115 6.89 7.98 3.21
CA ALA A 115 6.35 8.40 4.50
C ALA A 115 5.15 9.34 4.35
N ARG A 116 5.24 10.36 3.48
CA ARG A 116 4.15 11.30 3.20
C ARG A 116 2.94 10.61 2.55
N MET A 117 3.18 9.71 1.58
CA MET A 117 2.10 8.93 0.95
C MET A 117 1.41 8.00 1.95
N ASN A 118 2.17 7.39 2.85
CA ASN A 118 1.60 6.59 3.94
C ASN A 118 0.62 7.39 4.81
N VAL A 119 1.01 8.60 5.20
CA VAL A 119 0.17 9.48 6.03
C VAL A 119 -1.08 9.94 5.27
N ALA A 120 -0.95 10.30 3.99
CA ALA A 120 -2.08 10.69 3.14
C ALA A 120 -3.12 9.55 3.02
N LEU A 121 -2.66 8.33 2.70
CA LEU A 121 -3.54 7.17 2.60
C LEU A 121 -4.20 6.81 3.94
N ALA A 122 -3.44 6.89 5.05
CA ALA A 122 -3.97 6.62 6.38
C ALA A 122 -4.97 7.67 6.85
N ALA A 123 -4.84 8.92 6.43
CA ALA A 123 -5.77 10.01 6.76
C ALA A 123 -7.15 9.75 6.19
N ASP A 124 -7.23 9.43 4.90
CA ASP A 124 -8.49 9.17 4.22
C ASP A 124 -9.17 7.92 4.76
N LYS A 125 -8.39 6.86 5.00
CA LYS A 125 -8.93 5.66 5.62
C LYS A 125 -9.45 5.88 7.03
N ALA A 126 -8.72 6.57 7.89
CA ALA A 126 -9.17 6.83 9.25
C ALA A 126 -10.45 7.67 9.28
N ARG A 127 -10.67 8.50 8.23
CA ARG A 127 -11.89 9.28 8.03
C ARG A 127 -13.07 8.39 7.64
N ASP A 128 -12.86 7.44 6.75
CA ASP A 128 -13.84 6.46 6.32
C ASP A 128 -14.27 5.55 7.49
N ASP A 129 -13.32 4.95 8.20
CA ASP A 129 -13.56 4.15 9.41
C ASP A 129 -14.33 4.93 10.50
N TRP A 130 -14.08 6.25 10.63
CA TRP A 130 -14.83 7.09 11.55
C TRP A 130 -16.27 7.29 11.11
N GLN A 131 -16.52 7.47 9.82
CA GLN A 131 -17.87 7.68 9.27
C GLN A 131 -18.70 6.41 9.36
N ASP A 132 -18.10 5.24 9.13
CA ASP A 132 -18.79 3.95 9.11
C ASP A 132 -19.02 3.36 10.51
N ASP A 133 -17.99 3.33 11.34
CA ASP A 133 -18.00 2.62 12.64
C ASP A 133 -18.21 3.52 13.86
N GLY A 134 -18.00 4.83 13.73
CA GLY A 134 -18.13 5.80 14.84
C GLY A 134 -17.15 5.58 16.00
N LYS A 135 -16.10 4.79 15.82
CA LYS A 135 -15.14 4.43 16.88
C LYS A 135 -14.32 5.65 17.30
N TYR A 136 -14.26 5.93 18.59
CA TYR A 136 -13.53 7.10 19.12
C TYR A 136 -12.04 7.10 18.79
N ALA A 137 -11.42 5.92 18.73
CA ALA A 137 -10.02 5.76 18.33
C ALA A 137 -9.79 6.18 16.86
N ALA A 138 -10.70 5.81 15.93
CA ALA A 138 -10.64 6.23 14.53
C ALA A 138 -10.74 7.75 14.39
N LYS A 139 -11.62 8.41 15.18
CA LYS A 139 -11.70 9.87 15.24
C LYS A 139 -10.40 10.54 15.65
N LEU A 140 -9.74 9.99 16.67
CA LEU A 140 -8.47 10.54 17.16
C LEU A 140 -7.36 10.41 16.08
N LEU A 141 -7.31 9.26 15.41
CA LEU A 141 -6.38 9.01 14.31
C LEU A 141 -6.68 9.89 13.10
N ALA A 142 -7.94 9.98 12.68
CA ALA A 142 -8.37 10.87 11.58
C ALA A 142 -7.95 12.33 11.86
N LYS A 143 -8.09 12.78 13.12
CA LYS A 143 -7.64 14.11 13.52
C LYS A 143 -6.10 14.25 13.51
N ALA A 144 -5.37 13.20 13.89
CA ALA A 144 -3.91 13.23 13.90
C ALA A 144 -3.36 13.30 12.47
N PHE A 145 -3.82 12.42 11.60
CA PHE A 145 -3.43 12.39 10.18
C PHE A 145 -3.89 13.63 9.43
N GLY A 146 -5.15 14.06 9.59
CA GLY A 146 -5.74 15.20 8.87
C GLY A 146 -5.07 16.54 9.16
N ARG A 147 -4.26 16.67 10.22
CA ARG A 147 -3.49 17.90 10.49
C ARG A 147 -2.43 18.18 9.43
N HIS A 148 -1.91 17.13 8.79
CA HIS A 148 -0.83 17.20 7.82
C HIS A 148 -1.32 17.17 6.37
N GLU A 149 -2.61 16.93 6.15
CA GLU A 149 -3.23 16.75 4.83
C GLU A 149 -2.98 17.95 3.88
N ASN A 150 -3.15 19.16 4.38
CA ASN A 150 -2.95 20.37 3.56
C ASN A 150 -1.48 20.54 3.14
N GLU A 151 -0.55 20.25 4.03
CA GLU A 151 0.88 20.32 3.78
C GLU A 151 1.30 19.25 2.76
N ILE A 152 0.86 17.99 2.97
CA ILE A 152 1.16 16.87 2.06
C ILE A 152 0.53 17.13 0.68
N THR A 153 -0.70 17.65 0.63
CA THR A 153 -1.38 17.98 -0.63
C THR A 153 -0.68 19.13 -1.39
N ALA A 154 -0.13 20.10 -0.67
CA ALA A 154 0.64 21.17 -1.28
C ALA A 154 1.98 20.68 -1.86
N GLU A 155 2.63 19.72 -1.18
CA GLU A 155 3.89 19.12 -1.58
C GLU A 155 3.69 18.10 -2.72
N TYR A 156 2.62 17.27 -2.64
CA TYR A 156 2.33 16.19 -3.59
C TYR A 156 0.89 16.26 -4.12
N PRO A 157 0.53 17.29 -4.89
CA PRO A 157 -0.86 17.51 -5.29
C PRO A 157 -1.44 16.41 -6.18
N ARG A 158 -0.63 15.84 -7.08
CA ARG A 158 -1.06 14.81 -8.04
C ARG A 158 -1.46 13.50 -7.35
N PRO A 159 -0.60 12.82 -6.56
CA PRO A 159 -0.99 11.59 -5.86
C PRO A 159 -2.11 11.84 -4.82
N CYS A 160 -2.14 12.96 -4.12
CA CYS A 160 -3.22 13.27 -3.18
C CYS A 160 -4.57 13.44 -3.90
N ALA A 161 -4.59 14.06 -5.08
CA ALA A 161 -5.80 14.14 -5.90
C ALA A 161 -6.27 12.75 -6.37
N ALA A 162 -5.34 11.84 -6.72
CA ALA A 162 -5.66 10.47 -7.10
C ALA A 162 -6.22 9.67 -5.93
N ILE A 163 -5.67 9.81 -4.71
CA ILE A 163 -6.20 9.20 -3.49
C ILE A 163 -7.66 9.62 -3.28
N SER A 164 -7.91 10.93 -3.25
CA SER A 164 -9.24 11.46 -3.00
C SER A 164 -10.25 11.10 -4.11
N ALA A 165 -9.82 11.03 -5.37
CA ALA A 165 -10.66 10.62 -6.49
C ALA A 165 -11.05 9.14 -6.38
N CYS A 166 -10.06 8.26 -6.08
CA CYS A 166 -10.27 6.82 -5.95
C CYS A 166 -11.27 6.50 -4.84
N ILE A 167 -11.13 7.10 -3.65
CA ILE A 167 -12.04 6.85 -2.51
C ILE A 167 -13.49 7.22 -2.88
N ARG A 168 -13.69 8.39 -3.52
CA ARG A 168 -15.04 8.79 -3.97
C ARG A 168 -15.61 7.84 -5.01
N GLU A 169 -14.82 7.44 -6.00
CA GLU A 169 -15.25 6.56 -7.09
C GLU A 169 -15.55 5.15 -6.54
N LEU A 170 -14.68 4.57 -5.69
CA LEU A 170 -14.93 3.28 -5.04
C LEU A 170 -16.20 3.30 -4.20
N SER A 171 -16.38 4.30 -3.34
CA SER A 171 -17.61 4.43 -2.52
C SER A 171 -18.88 4.53 -3.39
N ALA A 172 -18.82 5.18 -4.55
CA ALA A 172 -19.94 5.23 -5.47
C ALA A 172 -20.24 3.88 -6.12
N LEU A 173 -19.21 3.16 -6.57
CA LEU A 173 -19.32 1.83 -7.18
C LEU A 173 -19.87 0.80 -6.18
N GLU A 174 -19.38 0.80 -4.94
CA GLU A 174 -19.85 -0.06 -3.85
C GLU A 174 -21.31 0.18 -3.52
N LYS A 175 -21.72 1.45 -3.35
CA LYS A 175 -23.12 1.82 -3.08
C LYS A 175 -24.06 1.46 -4.23
N ALA A 176 -23.56 1.49 -5.46
CA ALA A 176 -24.31 1.08 -6.64
C ALA A 176 -24.37 -0.43 -6.83
N GLY A 177 -23.62 -1.20 -6.03
CA GLY A 177 -23.49 -2.66 -6.20
C GLY A 177 -22.92 -3.03 -7.56
N CYS A 178 -21.87 -2.33 -8.04
CA CYS A 178 -21.30 -2.51 -9.38
C CYS A 178 -21.00 -3.99 -9.67
N PRO A 179 -21.60 -4.60 -10.71
CA PRO A 179 -21.42 -6.02 -11.00
C PRO A 179 -20.15 -6.32 -11.83
N ASN A 180 -19.46 -5.29 -12.31
CA ASN A 180 -18.26 -5.45 -13.09
C ASN A 180 -17.01 -5.27 -12.20
N PRO A 181 -16.25 -6.34 -11.88
CA PRO A 181 -15.09 -6.24 -10.99
C PRO A 181 -13.94 -5.40 -11.57
N ASP A 182 -13.91 -5.19 -12.88
CA ASP A 182 -12.89 -4.36 -13.51
C ASP A 182 -13.02 -2.87 -13.16
N GLU A 183 -14.22 -2.37 -12.92
CA GLU A 183 -14.44 -0.95 -12.62
C GLU A 183 -13.76 -0.52 -11.31
N PRO A 184 -14.08 -1.13 -10.15
CA PRO A 184 -13.39 -0.78 -8.91
C PRO A 184 -11.90 -1.16 -8.94
N ALA A 185 -11.52 -2.27 -9.61
CA ALA A 185 -10.12 -2.60 -9.79
C ALA A 185 -9.35 -1.56 -10.61
N ASN A 186 -9.94 -1.02 -11.68
CA ASN A 186 -9.35 0.07 -12.46
C ASN A 186 -9.23 1.37 -11.66
N CYS A 187 -10.22 1.66 -10.80
CA CYS A 187 -10.16 2.82 -9.91
C CYS A 187 -8.93 2.74 -8.99
N PHE A 188 -8.75 1.60 -8.31
CA PHE A 188 -7.59 1.38 -7.45
C PHE A 188 -6.28 1.30 -8.23
N GLY A 189 -6.32 0.75 -9.45
CA GLY A 189 -5.19 0.75 -10.38
C GLY A 189 -4.72 2.17 -10.74
N LYS A 190 -5.63 3.09 -11.04
CA LYS A 190 -5.31 4.51 -11.31
C LYS A 190 -4.66 5.19 -10.11
N LEU A 191 -5.12 4.90 -8.90
CA LEU A 191 -4.49 5.40 -7.68
C LEU A 191 -3.04 4.92 -7.56
N MET A 192 -2.81 3.61 -7.68
CA MET A 192 -1.48 3.04 -7.57
C MET A 192 -0.54 3.51 -8.69
N ALA A 193 -1.06 3.75 -9.89
CA ALA A 193 -0.31 4.35 -10.99
C ALA A 193 0.27 5.71 -10.60
N GLU A 194 -0.54 6.56 -9.97
CA GLU A 194 -0.10 7.90 -9.57
C GLU A 194 0.80 7.89 -8.33
N LEU A 195 0.67 6.90 -7.45
CA LEU A 195 1.56 6.73 -6.29
C LEU A 195 2.97 6.29 -6.70
N LEU A 196 3.11 5.44 -7.72
CA LEU A 196 4.42 4.98 -8.16
C LEU A 196 5.21 6.05 -8.92
N VAL A 197 4.54 7.05 -9.51
CA VAL A 197 5.21 8.13 -10.25
C VAL A 197 5.53 9.29 -9.31
N VAL A 198 6.75 9.35 -8.81
CA VAL A 198 7.20 10.47 -7.96
C VAL A 198 7.45 11.74 -8.78
N ARG A 199 7.90 11.61 -10.02
CA ARG A 199 8.17 12.71 -10.96
C ARG A 199 7.86 12.31 -12.40
N GLU A 200 7.56 13.31 -13.24
CA GLU A 200 7.29 13.13 -14.66
C GLU A 200 8.61 13.10 -15.43
N ASP A 201 9.12 11.90 -15.67
CA ASP A 201 10.33 11.65 -16.43
C ASP A 201 10.14 10.50 -17.43
N ARG A 202 11.24 10.01 -18.03
CA ARG A 202 11.22 8.93 -19.02
C ARG A 202 10.66 7.60 -18.48
N TRP A 203 10.64 7.41 -17.17
CA TRP A 203 10.15 6.18 -16.52
C TRP A 203 8.70 6.28 -16.05
N ALA A 204 8.12 7.48 -16.10
CA ALA A 204 6.78 7.73 -15.58
C ALA A 204 5.72 6.83 -16.19
N GLU A 205 5.80 6.56 -17.50
CA GLU A 205 4.81 5.69 -18.18
C GLU A 205 4.93 4.23 -17.73
N ASP A 206 6.16 3.70 -17.61
CA ASP A 206 6.37 2.32 -17.15
C ASP A 206 5.98 2.17 -15.68
N LEU A 207 6.28 3.15 -14.83
CA LEU A 207 5.82 3.19 -13.43
C LEU A 207 4.28 3.26 -13.33
N ARG A 208 3.61 4.06 -14.19
CA ARG A 208 2.14 4.11 -14.24
C ARG A 208 1.55 2.77 -14.63
N GLN A 209 2.06 2.14 -15.67
CA GLN A 209 1.59 0.83 -16.10
C GLN A 209 1.80 -0.22 -15.02
N MET A 210 3.00 -0.26 -14.41
CA MET A 210 3.29 -1.15 -13.29
C MET A 210 2.32 -0.91 -12.12
N GLY A 211 2.17 0.34 -11.69
CA GLY A 211 1.26 0.71 -10.60
C GLY A 211 -0.20 0.38 -10.90
N PHE A 212 -0.66 0.65 -12.12
CA PHE A 212 -2.01 0.35 -12.53
C PHE A 212 -2.33 -1.14 -12.42
N PHE A 213 -1.48 -2.00 -12.96
CA PHE A 213 -1.69 -3.44 -12.91
C PHE A 213 -1.48 -4.02 -11.51
N LEU A 214 -0.52 -3.49 -10.74
CA LEU A 214 -0.32 -3.86 -9.35
C LEU A 214 -1.56 -3.51 -8.51
N GLY A 215 -2.11 -2.32 -8.67
CA GLY A 215 -3.32 -1.90 -7.97
C GLY A 215 -4.52 -2.76 -8.31
N ARG A 216 -4.74 -3.09 -9.58
CA ARG A 216 -5.77 -4.04 -10.00
C ARG A 216 -5.60 -5.40 -9.33
N PHE A 217 -4.37 -5.91 -9.32
CA PHE A 217 -4.06 -7.18 -8.68
C PHE A 217 -4.37 -7.14 -7.17
N ILE A 218 -3.93 -6.11 -6.46
CA ILE A 218 -4.17 -5.95 -5.01
C ILE A 218 -5.66 -5.93 -4.71
N TYR A 219 -6.43 -5.09 -5.42
CA TYR A 219 -7.86 -4.95 -5.20
C TYR A 219 -8.63 -6.27 -5.42
N LEU A 220 -8.33 -6.97 -6.53
CA LEU A 220 -8.98 -8.24 -6.86
C LEU A 220 -8.54 -9.39 -5.94
N ALA A 221 -7.28 -9.39 -5.50
CA ALA A 221 -6.80 -10.39 -4.53
C ALA A 221 -7.47 -10.21 -3.17
N ASP A 222 -7.63 -8.97 -2.69
CA ASP A 222 -8.37 -8.65 -1.48
C ASP A 222 -9.81 -9.13 -1.58
N ALA A 223 -10.50 -8.80 -2.67
CA ALA A 223 -11.86 -9.21 -2.93
C ALA A 223 -12.02 -10.76 -2.93
N ALA A 224 -11.04 -11.49 -3.49
CA ALA A 224 -11.06 -12.95 -3.49
C ALA A 224 -10.85 -13.55 -2.09
N ILE A 225 -9.91 -12.99 -1.32
CA ILE A 225 -9.60 -13.43 0.06
C ILE A 225 -10.80 -13.17 0.97
N ASP A 226 -11.41 -12.01 0.84
CA ASP A 226 -12.48 -11.54 1.72
C ASP A 226 -13.88 -11.99 1.30
N TYR A 227 -14.03 -12.64 0.15
CA TYR A 227 -15.30 -13.01 -0.45
C TYR A 227 -16.30 -13.60 0.57
N ARG A 228 -15.92 -14.67 1.27
CA ARG A 228 -16.81 -15.37 2.22
C ARG A 228 -17.19 -14.49 3.41
N ARG A 229 -16.26 -13.67 3.87
CA ARG A 229 -16.49 -12.74 4.98
C ARG A 229 -17.47 -11.64 4.57
N ASP A 230 -17.26 -11.06 3.40
CA ASP A 230 -18.08 -9.96 2.90
C ASP A 230 -19.50 -10.41 2.60
N VAL A 231 -19.69 -11.53 1.91
CA VAL A 231 -21.00 -12.14 1.66
C VAL A 231 -21.72 -12.43 2.97
N LYS A 232 -21.04 -13.02 3.97
CA LYS A 232 -21.61 -13.32 5.28
C LYS A 232 -22.12 -12.08 6.02
N HIS A 233 -21.43 -10.94 5.87
CA HIS A 233 -21.76 -9.69 6.55
C HIS A 233 -22.58 -8.73 5.69
N GLY A 234 -22.98 -9.14 4.47
CA GLY A 234 -23.73 -8.29 3.54
C GLY A 234 -22.95 -7.07 3.04
N LYS A 235 -21.62 -7.15 3.05
CA LYS A 235 -20.74 -6.11 2.50
C LYS A 235 -20.58 -6.28 0.99
N TYR A 236 -20.33 -5.18 0.30
CA TYR A 236 -20.01 -5.23 -1.12
C TYR A 236 -18.74 -6.04 -1.34
N ASN A 237 -18.78 -6.89 -2.34
CA ASN A 237 -17.62 -7.59 -2.89
C ASN A 237 -17.83 -7.71 -4.40
N PRO A 238 -16.88 -7.29 -5.26
CA PRO A 238 -17.06 -7.23 -6.70
C PRO A 238 -17.31 -8.61 -7.33
N PHE A 239 -16.72 -9.66 -6.80
CA PHE A 239 -16.98 -11.02 -7.28
C PHE A 239 -18.36 -11.56 -6.86
N ALA A 240 -18.85 -11.16 -5.70
CA ALA A 240 -20.20 -11.49 -5.27
C ALA A 240 -21.24 -10.72 -6.10
N ALA A 241 -21.00 -9.43 -6.37
CA ALA A 241 -21.86 -8.59 -7.18
C ALA A 241 -21.93 -9.06 -8.66
N GLN A 242 -20.84 -9.62 -9.18
CA GLN A 242 -20.81 -10.23 -10.52
C GLN A 242 -21.75 -11.43 -10.64
N GLY A 243 -22.06 -12.11 -9.52
CA GLY A 243 -22.86 -13.33 -9.51
C GLY A 243 -22.09 -14.60 -9.92
N GLY A 244 -22.74 -15.76 -9.78
CA GLY A 244 -22.14 -17.05 -10.13
C GLY A 244 -21.53 -17.82 -8.95
N GLY A 245 -21.47 -17.22 -7.76
CA GLY A 245 -20.88 -17.85 -6.57
C GLY A 245 -19.35 -17.83 -6.56
N GLU A 246 -18.75 -18.77 -5.82
CA GLU A 246 -17.29 -18.92 -5.73
C GLU A 246 -16.74 -19.57 -7.03
N ASP A 247 -16.10 -18.78 -7.87
CA ASP A 247 -15.47 -19.21 -9.12
C ASP A 247 -13.97 -18.89 -9.07
N PHE A 248 -13.22 -19.75 -8.39
CA PHE A 248 -11.78 -19.56 -8.19
C PHE A 248 -10.98 -19.57 -9.50
N GLU A 249 -11.38 -20.36 -10.50
CA GLU A 249 -10.70 -20.41 -11.79
C GLU A 249 -10.82 -19.08 -12.54
N ARG A 250 -12.01 -18.48 -12.51
CA ARG A 250 -12.27 -17.18 -13.11
C ARG A 250 -11.53 -16.06 -12.36
N TRP A 251 -11.53 -16.08 -11.02
CA TRP A 251 -10.80 -15.08 -10.23
C TRP A 251 -9.29 -15.17 -10.47
N GLU A 252 -8.75 -16.37 -10.57
CA GLU A 252 -7.34 -16.58 -10.91
C GLU A 252 -6.99 -15.96 -12.27
N GLN A 253 -7.85 -16.04 -13.27
CA GLN A 253 -7.63 -15.41 -14.57
C GLN A 253 -7.48 -13.88 -14.45
N TYR A 254 -8.33 -13.21 -13.68
CA TYR A 254 -8.19 -11.78 -13.41
C TYR A 254 -6.84 -11.44 -12.74
N LEU A 255 -6.46 -12.23 -11.74
CA LEU A 255 -5.22 -12.03 -11.00
C LEU A 255 -3.98 -12.25 -11.88
N VAL A 256 -3.99 -13.32 -12.68
CA VAL A 256 -2.90 -13.65 -13.61
C VAL A 256 -2.72 -12.56 -14.66
N LEU A 257 -3.82 -12.06 -15.25
CA LEU A 257 -3.76 -10.98 -16.23
C LEU A 257 -3.20 -9.69 -15.64
N ALA A 258 -3.66 -9.31 -14.44
CA ALA A 258 -3.15 -8.12 -13.75
C ALA A 258 -1.65 -8.29 -13.41
N MET A 259 -1.25 -9.45 -12.90
CA MET A 259 0.16 -9.71 -12.56
C MET A 259 1.06 -9.75 -13.80
N ALA A 260 0.60 -10.34 -14.90
CA ALA A 260 1.35 -10.35 -16.14
C ALA A 260 1.62 -8.92 -16.66
N GLY A 261 0.62 -8.03 -16.60
CA GLY A 261 0.78 -6.63 -16.96
C GLY A 261 1.76 -5.90 -16.05
N CYS A 262 1.68 -6.16 -14.74
CA CYS A 262 2.61 -5.59 -13.75
C CYS A 262 4.05 -6.04 -14.00
N THR A 263 4.27 -7.35 -14.19
CA THR A 263 5.60 -7.93 -14.45
C THR A 263 6.19 -7.39 -15.75
N ALA A 264 5.39 -7.32 -16.83
CA ALA A 264 5.86 -6.78 -18.10
C ALA A 264 6.30 -5.30 -18.00
N ALA A 265 5.62 -4.51 -17.18
CA ALA A 265 6.04 -3.12 -16.92
C ALA A 265 7.30 -3.06 -16.05
N TYR A 266 7.37 -3.88 -14.99
CA TYR A 266 8.53 -3.98 -14.11
C TYR A 266 9.81 -4.36 -14.86
N GLU A 267 9.75 -5.32 -15.79
CA GLU A 267 10.90 -5.79 -16.57
C GLU A 267 11.50 -4.73 -17.50
N ARG A 268 10.74 -3.67 -17.82
CA ARG A 268 11.25 -2.54 -18.61
C ARG A 268 12.01 -1.52 -17.76
N LEU A 269 11.85 -1.56 -16.44
CA LEU A 269 12.56 -0.65 -15.54
C LEU A 269 14.00 -1.12 -15.33
N PRO A 270 15.01 -0.24 -15.47
CA PRO A 270 16.42 -0.58 -15.30
C PRO A 270 16.80 -0.58 -13.82
N LEU A 271 16.17 -1.44 -13.04
CA LEU A 271 16.44 -1.56 -11.61
C LEU A 271 17.82 -2.18 -11.40
N VAL A 272 18.64 -1.56 -10.56
CA VAL A 272 20.04 -1.94 -10.31
C VAL A 272 20.17 -2.62 -8.95
N GLU A 273 19.89 -1.88 -7.89
CA GLU A 273 19.92 -2.38 -6.53
C GLU A 273 18.51 -2.79 -6.06
N ASP A 274 18.42 -3.57 -5.01
CA ASP A 274 17.15 -3.98 -4.38
C ASP A 274 16.15 -4.71 -5.33
N LYS A 275 16.62 -5.24 -6.47
CA LYS A 275 15.80 -5.92 -7.48
C LYS A 275 15.32 -7.31 -7.04
#